data_06076d13b1659385f30abbc2d83d9c0d
#
_entry.id   06076d13b1659385f30abbc2d83d9c0d
#
_cell.length_a   1.000
_cell.length_b   1.000
_cell.length_c   1.000
_cell.angle_alpha   90.00
_cell.angle_beta   90.00
_cell.angle_gamma   90.00
#
_symmetry.space_group_name_H-M   'P 1'
#
loop_
_entity.id
_entity.type
_entity.pdbx_description
1 polymer ?
#
loop_
_entity_poly.entity_id
_entity_poly.type
_entity_poly.pdbx_seq_one_letter_code
_entity_poly.pdbx_strand_id
1 'polypeptide(L)'
;MKTNVAVFFGGRSVEHEISVISALQAINAFDSEKYNIIPVYISKKGRWYTGDDLLNIRNFKDMDALTGRLTEVFMRPEYGDYNLYSARTSAFSKRNKVVAELHVVIPVLHGTNGEDGVFEGLLDTIGIPYAGCNTLSSANGMDKITMKMILRSEGLPVVDYVWFTDKQWYSDRDAMVAKVEDKLTYPVIVKPANLGSSVGISKAADRESLIAALDNAARFSQRLIVEHMIDDLKEINCSVLGDADDHQSSVCEEPVRSGDFLSYEDKYMGGSPSKGAPAGGGMQSSERRVPADLPPETSERIRHLAGETFRVLSCHGVSRIDVMIDGKDGGIYINEINTIPGSLSYYLWEASGISFPKLMDTLVQLALRRKRDIDRKTFTYDRNIFTLTGGAKGGMKFHK
;
A
#
# COMPACT_ATOMS: atom_id res chain seq x y z
N MET A 1 2.62 -23.63 21.19
CA MET A 1 2.36 -23.84 19.74
C MET A 1 2.71 -22.54 19.05
N LYS A 2 3.49 -22.57 17.96
CA LYS A 2 3.86 -21.35 17.20
C LYS A 2 2.65 -20.84 16.42
N THR A 3 2.54 -19.53 16.25
CA THR A 3 1.51 -18.93 15.40
C THR A 3 1.93 -19.03 13.93
N ASN A 4 1.07 -19.58 13.08
CA ASN A 4 1.29 -19.66 11.63
C ASN A 4 0.98 -18.32 10.98
N VAL A 5 1.99 -17.66 10.44
CA VAL A 5 1.90 -16.35 9.79
C VAL A 5 2.20 -16.52 8.31
N ALA A 6 1.22 -16.22 7.45
CA ALA A 6 1.44 -16.19 6.02
C ALA A 6 1.92 -14.79 5.59
N VAL A 7 3.06 -14.73 4.91
CA VAL A 7 3.57 -13.50 4.30
C VAL A 7 3.27 -13.57 2.81
N PHE A 8 2.35 -12.70 2.34
CA PHE A 8 1.97 -12.61 0.93
C PHE A 8 2.76 -11.50 0.24
N PHE A 9 3.35 -11.82 -0.91
CA PHE A 9 4.21 -10.89 -1.62
C PHE A 9 4.28 -11.17 -3.13
N GLY A 10 4.89 -10.25 -3.90
CA GLY A 10 4.93 -10.23 -5.35
C GLY A 10 3.78 -9.42 -5.95
N GLY A 11 2.83 -10.06 -6.61
CA GLY A 11 1.61 -9.41 -7.14
C GLY A 11 1.74 -8.93 -8.59
N ARG A 12 0.60 -8.50 -9.15
CA ARG A 12 0.48 -7.93 -10.50
C ARG A 12 0.64 -6.41 -10.42
N SER A 13 1.86 -5.97 -10.15
CA SER A 13 2.19 -4.56 -9.95
C SER A 13 3.52 -4.23 -10.62
N VAL A 14 3.73 -2.97 -10.93
CA VAL A 14 5.04 -2.44 -11.36
C VAL A 14 6.07 -2.50 -10.24
N GLU A 15 5.63 -2.66 -8.99
CA GLU A 15 6.46 -2.76 -7.78
C GLU A 15 6.67 -4.20 -7.30
N HIS A 16 6.44 -5.17 -8.20
CA HIS A 16 6.54 -6.61 -7.90
C HIS A 16 7.86 -7.02 -7.25
N GLU A 17 8.98 -6.59 -7.80
CA GLU A 17 10.33 -6.93 -7.31
C GLU A 17 10.60 -6.29 -5.95
N ILE A 18 10.08 -5.10 -5.71
CA ILE A 18 10.21 -4.41 -4.41
C ILE A 18 9.44 -5.16 -3.34
N SER A 19 8.25 -5.67 -3.68
CA SER A 19 7.47 -6.53 -2.80
C SER A 19 8.24 -7.79 -2.40
N VAL A 20 8.95 -8.44 -3.33
CA VAL A 20 9.80 -9.61 -3.03
C VAL A 20 10.89 -9.25 -2.03
N ILE A 21 11.60 -8.13 -2.25
CA ILE A 21 12.70 -7.68 -1.36
C ILE A 21 12.15 -7.37 0.04
N SER A 22 11.09 -6.56 0.11
CA SER A 22 10.46 -6.16 1.38
C SER A 22 9.98 -7.37 2.19
N ALA A 23 9.37 -8.35 1.49
CA ALA A 23 8.87 -9.55 2.15
C ALA A 23 9.98 -10.43 2.71
N LEU A 24 11.07 -10.63 1.98
CA LEU A 24 12.20 -11.41 2.49
C LEU A 24 12.87 -10.74 3.70
N GLN A 25 12.95 -9.41 3.71
CA GLN A 25 13.41 -8.67 4.88
C GLN A 25 12.47 -8.87 6.08
N ALA A 26 11.15 -8.74 5.86
CA ALA A 26 10.15 -8.96 6.90
C ALA A 26 10.16 -10.40 7.44
N ILE A 27 10.24 -11.40 6.56
CA ILE A 27 10.32 -12.82 6.92
C ILE A 27 11.54 -13.09 7.83
N ASN A 28 12.70 -12.54 7.47
CA ASN A 28 13.92 -12.71 8.23
C ASN A 28 13.91 -12.00 9.60
N ALA A 29 13.01 -11.02 9.78
CA ALA A 29 12.85 -10.28 11.03
C ALA A 29 11.95 -10.99 12.05
N PHE A 30 11.18 -12.00 11.65
CA PHE A 30 10.29 -12.70 12.58
C PHE A 30 11.07 -13.54 13.60
N ASP A 31 10.59 -13.51 14.83
CA ASP A 31 11.06 -14.40 15.91
C ASP A 31 10.62 -15.86 15.63
N SER A 32 11.56 -16.68 15.21
CA SER A 32 11.31 -18.09 14.86
C SER A 32 10.84 -18.93 16.05
N GLU A 33 11.03 -18.49 17.31
CA GLU A 33 10.51 -19.21 18.49
C GLU A 33 9.01 -18.98 18.67
N LYS A 34 8.48 -17.84 18.21
CA LYS A 34 7.06 -17.48 18.33
C LYS A 34 6.25 -17.84 17.09
N TYR A 35 6.84 -17.70 15.92
CA TYR A 35 6.15 -17.72 14.64
C TYR A 35 6.65 -18.83 13.72
N ASN A 36 5.72 -19.44 12.99
CA ASN A 36 6.00 -20.32 11.86
C ASN A 36 5.61 -19.55 10.59
N ILE A 37 6.59 -19.18 9.78
CA ILE A 37 6.36 -18.33 8.61
C ILE A 37 6.08 -19.19 7.38
N ILE A 38 5.01 -18.86 6.68
CA ILE A 38 4.56 -19.50 5.45
C ILE A 38 4.67 -18.45 4.34
N PRO A 39 5.72 -18.49 3.51
CA PRO A 39 5.84 -17.57 2.38
C PRO A 39 4.82 -17.92 1.31
N VAL A 40 4.06 -16.91 0.83
CA VAL A 40 3.11 -17.07 -0.26
C VAL A 40 3.40 -16.02 -1.34
N TYR A 41 3.94 -16.49 -2.43
CA TYR A 41 4.32 -15.65 -3.56
C TYR A 41 3.20 -15.58 -4.59
N ILE A 42 2.81 -14.36 -4.97
CA ILE A 42 1.88 -14.08 -6.06
C ILE A 42 2.68 -13.69 -7.30
N SER A 43 2.60 -14.48 -8.34
CA SER A 43 3.30 -14.20 -9.61
C SER A 43 2.68 -13.02 -10.37
N LYS A 44 3.40 -12.46 -11.35
CA LYS A 44 2.88 -11.42 -12.28
C LYS A 44 1.65 -11.88 -13.08
N LYS A 45 1.41 -13.21 -13.14
CA LYS A 45 0.19 -13.80 -13.73
C LYS A 45 -0.96 -14.00 -12.72
N GLY A 46 -0.75 -13.63 -11.46
CA GLY A 46 -1.75 -13.75 -10.39
C GLY A 46 -1.88 -15.16 -9.79
N ARG A 47 -0.98 -16.09 -10.09
CA ARG A 47 -0.95 -17.42 -9.47
C ARG A 47 -0.18 -17.37 -8.16
N TRP A 48 -0.61 -18.14 -7.18
CA TRP A 48 -0.02 -18.21 -5.85
C TRP A 48 0.82 -19.45 -5.67
N TYR A 49 1.95 -19.31 -5.04
CA TYR A 49 2.90 -20.39 -4.79
C TYR A 49 3.44 -20.32 -3.37
N THR A 50 3.75 -21.48 -2.78
CA THR A 50 4.44 -21.60 -1.50
C THR A 50 5.55 -22.65 -1.56
N GLY A 51 6.54 -22.52 -0.69
CA GLY A 51 7.67 -23.43 -0.54
C GLY A 51 8.95 -22.72 -0.08
N ASP A 52 9.89 -23.46 0.48
CA ASP A 52 11.12 -22.92 1.10
C ASP A 52 12.06 -22.24 0.09
N ASP A 53 11.99 -22.64 -1.19
CA ASP A 53 12.76 -21.99 -2.27
C ASP A 53 12.46 -20.48 -2.40
N LEU A 54 11.30 -20.02 -1.91
CA LEU A 54 10.94 -18.61 -1.86
C LEU A 54 11.78 -17.79 -0.86
N LEU A 55 12.43 -18.43 0.10
CA LEU A 55 13.23 -17.74 1.12
C LEU A 55 14.59 -17.27 0.60
N ASN A 56 14.99 -17.70 -0.59
CA ASN A 56 16.25 -17.30 -1.20
C ASN A 56 16.05 -16.38 -2.40
N ILE A 57 16.41 -15.10 -2.24
CA ILE A 57 16.25 -14.07 -3.29
C ILE A 57 16.93 -14.46 -4.62
N ARG A 58 17.99 -15.26 -4.58
CA ARG A 58 18.71 -15.68 -5.80
C ARG A 58 17.85 -16.54 -6.73
N ASN A 59 16.85 -17.23 -6.17
CA ASN A 59 15.95 -18.08 -6.94
C ASN A 59 15.00 -17.26 -7.84
N PHE A 60 14.75 -15.98 -7.50
CA PHE A 60 13.89 -15.07 -8.28
C PHE A 60 14.54 -14.59 -9.59
N LYS A 61 15.80 -14.95 -9.87
CA LYS A 61 16.46 -14.66 -11.15
C LYS A 61 15.90 -15.50 -12.31
N ASP A 62 15.36 -16.70 -12.02
CA ASP A 62 14.73 -17.59 -13.00
C ASP A 62 13.36 -18.02 -12.45
N MET A 63 12.34 -17.30 -12.88
CA MET A 63 10.97 -17.47 -12.39
C MET A 63 10.33 -18.78 -12.84
N ASP A 64 10.67 -19.28 -14.03
CA ASP A 64 10.11 -20.54 -14.56
C ASP A 64 10.71 -21.72 -13.79
N ALA A 65 12.02 -21.72 -13.57
CA ALA A 65 12.69 -22.72 -12.74
C ALA A 65 12.19 -22.67 -11.28
N LEU A 66 11.98 -21.49 -10.72
CA LEU A 66 11.48 -21.32 -9.36
C LEU A 66 10.07 -21.88 -9.20
N THR A 67 9.12 -21.42 -10.04
CA THR A 67 7.71 -21.84 -9.94
C THR A 67 7.51 -23.32 -10.21
N GLY A 68 8.40 -23.94 -11.01
CA GLY A 68 8.42 -25.39 -11.27
C GLY A 68 8.69 -26.24 -10.02
N ARG A 69 9.39 -25.71 -9.01
CA ARG A 69 9.72 -26.38 -7.73
C ARG A 69 8.73 -26.11 -6.61
N LEU A 70 7.89 -25.07 -6.77
CA LEU A 70 6.95 -24.62 -5.75
C LEU A 70 5.61 -25.36 -5.83
N THR A 71 4.87 -25.32 -4.73
CA THR A 71 3.49 -25.77 -4.70
C THR A 71 2.56 -24.62 -5.06
N GLU A 72 1.78 -24.78 -6.15
CA GLU A 72 0.71 -23.83 -6.48
C GLU A 72 -0.43 -24.00 -5.48
N VAL A 73 -0.90 -22.86 -4.93
CA VAL A 73 -1.86 -22.83 -3.81
C VAL A 73 -2.96 -21.81 -4.04
N PHE A 74 -4.01 -21.93 -3.25
CA PHE A 74 -5.11 -20.95 -3.18
C PHE A 74 -5.78 -20.98 -1.82
N MET A 75 -6.55 -19.94 -1.48
CA MET A 75 -7.50 -19.91 -0.36
C MET A 75 -8.92 -19.96 -0.89
N ARG A 76 -9.84 -20.55 -0.14
CA ARG A 76 -11.26 -20.50 -0.48
C ARG A 76 -11.87 -19.17 0.00
N PRO A 77 -12.73 -18.52 -0.79
CA PRO A 77 -13.46 -17.33 -0.35
C PRO A 77 -14.66 -17.74 0.54
N GLU A 78 -14.39 -18.47 1.60
CA GLU A 78 -15.36 -18.97 2.57
C GLU A 78 -15.00 -18.44 3.96
N TYR A 79 -15.96 -17.77 4.62
CA TYR A 79 -15.73 -17.17 5.93
C TYR A 79 -15.37 -18.22 6.97
N GLY A 80 -14.21 -18.04 7.62
CA GLY A 80 -13.70 -18.96 8.64
C GLY A 80 -12.84 -20.12 8.10
N ASP A 81 -12.68 -20.26 6.78
CA ASP A 81 -11.74 -21.23 6.20
C ASP A 81 -10.37 -20.58 5.98
N TYR A 82 -9.49 -20.69 6.95
CA TYR A 82 -8.15 -20.11 6.95
C TYR A 82 -7.08 -21.04 6.37
N ASN A 83 -7.50 -22.05 5.60
CA ASN A 83 -6.58 -23.02 5.02
C ASN A 83 -5.99 -22.55 3.69
N LEU A 84 -4.70 -22.82 3.51
CA LEU A 84 -4.02 -22.75 2.24
C LEU A 84 -4.07 -24.12 1.57
N TYR A 85 -4.68 -24.20 0.40
CA TYR A 85 -4.93 -25.45 -0.31
C TYR A 85 -3.99 -25.60 -1.50
N SER A 86 -3.51 -26.82 -1.76
CA SER A 86 -2.84 -27.13 -3.03
C SER A 86 -3.80 -27.02 -4.21
N ALA A 87 -3.39 -26.33 -5.28
CA ALA A 87 -4.15 -26.27 -6.52
C ALA A 87 -4.21 -27.64 -7.26
N ARG A 88 -3.24 -28.52 -6.97
CA ARG A 88 -3.24 -29.88 -7.53
C ARG A 88 -4.12 -30.78 -6.70
N THR A 89 -5.06 -31.45 -7.34
CA THR A 89 -5.86 -32.53 -6.73
C THR A 89 -5.07 -33.84 -6.74
N SER A 90 -5.23 -34.65 -5.69
CA SER A 90 -4.70 -36.02 -5.69
C SER A 90 -5.45 -36.89 -6.71
N ALA A 91 -4.74 -37.78 -7.39
CA ALA A 91 -5.37 -38.77 -8.30
C ALA A 91 -6.42 -39.65 -7.63
N PHE A 92 -6.32 -39.84 -6.29
CA PHE A 92 -7.21 -40.70 -5.48
C PHE A 92 -8.25 -39.91 -4.68
N SER A 93 -8.13 -38.56 -4.62
CA SER A 93 -9.04 -37.70 -3.87
C SER A 93 -9.49 -36.54 -4.75
N LYS A 94 -10.80 -36.33 -4.88
CA LYS A 94 -11.36 -35.16 -5.55
C LYS A 94 -11.22 -33.87 -4.70
N ARG A 95 -10.60 -33.96 -3.52
CA ARG A 95 -10.42 -32.81 -2.60
C ARG A 95 -9.00 -32.25 -2.70
N ASN A 96 -8.90 -30.95 -2.67
CA ASN A 96 -7.59 -30.27 -2.56
C ASN A 96 -6.98 -30.55 -1.18
N LYS A 97 -5.68 -30.85 -1.14
CA LYS A 97 -4.94 -31.07 0.10
C LYS A 97 -4.70 -29.74 0.80
N VAL A 98 -4.93 -29.67 2.11
CA VAL A 98 -4.48 -28.58 2.95
C VAL A 98 -2.95 -28.60 3.02
N VAL A 99 -2.32 -27.51 2.65
CA VAL A 99 -0.87 -27.29 2.72
C VAL A 99 -0.48 -26.70 4.07
N ALA A 100 -1.26 -25.72 4.54
CA ALA A 100 -1.08 -25.08 5.83
C ALA A 100 -2.41 -24.51 6.33
N GLU A 101 -2.58 -24.46 7.65
CA GLU A 101 -3.58 -23.65 8.34
C GLU A 101 -2.94 -22.33 8.73
N LEU A 102 -3.59 -21.22 8.41
CA LEU A 102 -3.07 -19.88 8.65
C LEU A 102 -3.75 -19.27 9.87
N HIS A 103 -3.02 -18.50 10.68
CA HIS A 103 -3.59 -17.77 11.81
C HIS A 103 -3.62 -16.26 11.56
N VAL A 104 -2.64 -15.72 10.84
CA VAL A 104 -2.52 -14.30 10.50
C VAL A 104 -1.89 -14.17 9.11
N VAL A 105 -2.32 -13.18 8.36
CA VAL A 105 -1.71 -12.77 7.08
C VAL A 105 -0.98 -11.45 7.24
N ILE A 106 0.22 -11.37 6.70
CA ILE A 106 0.99 -10.13 6.54
C ILE A 106 1.09 -9.84 5.04
N PRO A 107 0.28 -8.93 4.50
CA PRO A 107 0.46 -8.46 3.13
C PRO A 107 1.73 -7.60 3.03
N VAL A 108 2.61 -7.95 2.10
CA VAL A 108 3.77 -7.14 1.70
C VAL A 108 3.69 -6.95 0.19
N LEU A 109 2.54 -6.46 -0.26
CA LEU A 109 2.18 -6.28 -1.66
C LEU A 109 2.19 -4.77 -1.97
N HIS A 110 3.11 -4.33 -2.83
CA HIS A 110 3.20 -2.92 -3.19
C HIS A 110 2.42 -2.59 -4.45
N GLY A 111 1.79 -1.39 -4.47
CA GLY A 111 1.06 -0.86 -5.61
C GLY A 111 -0.28 -1.57 -5.88
N THR A 112 -0.61 -1.68 -7.16
CA THR A 112 -1.92 -2.21 -7.63
C THR A 112 -2.20 -3.62 -7.11
N ASN A 113 -3.44 -3.85 -6.68
CA ASN A 113 -3.95 -5.07 -6.04
C ASN A 113 -3.34 -5.40 -4.68
N GLY A 114 -2.45 -4.56 -4.15
CA GLY A 114 -1.83 -4.72 -2.84
C GLY A 114 -2.19 -3.58 -1.89
N GLU A 115 -1.98 -2.32 -2.33
CA GLU A 115 -2.21 -1.13 -1.51
C GLU A 115 -3.58 -0.47 -1.77
N ASP A 116 -4.38 -0.99 -2.70
CA ASP A 116 -5.66 -0.42 -3.15
C ASP A 116 -6.92 -1.06 -2.51
N GLY A 117 -6.73 -1.96 -1.55
CA GLY A 117 -7.81 -2.63 -0.83
C GLY A 117 -8.34 -3.90 -1.50
N VAL A 118 -7.85 -4.26 -2.69
CA VAL A 118 -8.36 -5.45 -3.42
C VAL A 118 -7.99 -6.75 -2.70
N PHE A 119 -6.75 -6.88 -2.26
CA PHE A 119 -6.30 -8.07 -1.54
C PHE A 119 -6.89 -8.12 -0.12
N GLU A 120 -6.96 -6.99 0.56
CA GLU A 120 -7.58 -6.84 1.87
C GLU A 120 -9.08 -7.22 1.83
N GLY A 121 -9.79 -6.86 0.76
CA GLY A 121 -11.19 -7.24 0.55
C GLY A 121 -11.38 -8.75 0.42
N LEU A 122 -10.44 -9.48 -0.16
CA LEU A 122 -10.43 -10.94 -0.15
C LEU A 122 -10.25 -11.48 1.27
N LEU A 123 -9.29 -10.93 2.04
CA LEU A 123 -9.03 -11.32 3.41
C LEU A 123 -10.22 -11.01 4.34
N ASP A 124 -10.87 -9.86 4.14
CA ASP A 124 -12.12 -9.50 4.85
C ASP A 124 -13.25 -10.49 4.53
N THR A 125 -13.40 -10.92 3.27
CA THR A 125 -14.39 -11.92 2.85
C THR A 125 -14.16 -13.27 3.52
N ILE A 126 -12.92 -13.71 3.63
CA ILE A 126 -12.51 -14.93 4.31
C ILE A 126 -12.63 -14.78 5.84
N GLY A 127 -12.49 -13.55 6.35
CA GLY A 127 -12.52 -13.23 7.77
C GLY A 127 -11.22 -13.58 8.51
N ILE A 128 -10.11 -13.78 7.80
CA ILE A 128 -8.81 -14.08 8.40
C ILE A 128 -8.18 -12.81 8.99
N PRO A 129 -7.54 -12.87 10.19
CA PRO A 129 -6.76 -11.75 10.70
C PRO A 129 -5.63 -11.38 9.74
N TYR A 130 -5.45 -10.08 9.48
CA TYR A 130 -4.33 -9.59 8.67
C TYR A 130 -3.78 -8.26 9.19
N ALA A 131 -2.49 -8.02 8.97
CA ALA A 131 -1.82 -6.77 9.33
C ALA A 131 -1.98 -5.71 8.24
N GLY A 132 -1.88 -4.46 8.63
CA GLY A 132 -1.94 -3.32 7.72
C GLY A 132 -3.33 -2.70 7.60
N CYS A 133 -3.45 -1.74 6.73
CA CYS A 133 -4.68 -1.02 6.41
C CYS A 133 -5.79 -1.98 5.95
N ASN A 134 -7.04 -1.61 6.19
CA ASN A 134 -8.18 -2.39 5.70
C ASN A 134 -8.57 -1.94 4.27
N THR A 135 -9.56 -2.61 3.69
CA THR A 135 -10.08 -2.30 2.35
C THR A 135 -10.41 -0.81 2.18
N LEU A 136 -11.06 -0.17 3.17
CA LEU A 136 -11.47 1.23 3.10
C LEU A 136 -10.26 2.18 3.12
N SER A 137 -9.38 2.03 4.11
CA SER A 137 -8.21 2.89 4.25
C SER A 137 -7.21 2.71 3.10
N SER A 138 -7.02 1.49 2.61
CA SER A 138 -6.19 1.20 1.45
C SER A 138 -6.74 1.85 0.18
N ALA A 139 -8.02 1.67 -0.12
CA ALA A 139 -8.64 2.27 -1.32
C ALA A 139 -8.62 3.81 -1.27
N ASN A 140 -8.93 4.40 -0.11
CA ASN A 140 -8.90 5.86 0.06
C ASN A 140 -7.48 6.41 -0.01
N GLY A 141 -6.50 5.72 0.56
CA GLY A 141 -5.09 6.12 0.57
C GLY A 141 -4.44 6.03 -0.80
N MET A 142 -4.77 5.00 -1.58
CA MET A 142 -4.19 4.78 -2.90
C MET A 142 -4.65 5.83 -3.93
N ASP A 143 -5.90 6.27 -3.87
CA ASP A 143 -6.43 7.29 -4.79
C ASP A 143 -6.13 8.70 -4.26
N LYS A 144 -5.15 9.37 -4.87
CA LYS A 144 -4.67 10.71 -4.48
C LYS A 144 -5.78 11.76 -4.43
N ILE A 145 -6.80 11.64 -5.28
CA ILE A 145 -7.92 12.57 -5.33
C ILE A 145 -8.82 12.35 -4.10
N THR A 146 -9.22 11.11 -3.86
CA THR A 146 -10.09 10.76 -2.72
C THR A 146 -9.40 11.06 -1.39
N MET A 147 -8.13 10.67 -1.25
CA MET A 147 -7.30 10.99 -0.09
C MET A 147 -7.27 12.50 0.17
N LYS A 148 -6.90 13.32 -0.85
CA LYS A 148 -6.83 14.79 -0.68
C LYS A 148 -8.19 15.42 -0.40
N MET A 149 -9.29 14.88 -0.92
CA MET A 149 -10.65 15.32 -0.58
C MET A 149 -10.95 15.10 0.90
N ILE A 150 -10.64 13.90 1.42
CA ILE A 150 -10.81 13.56 2.84
C ILE A 150 -9.95 14.48 3.71
N LEU A 151 -8.65 14.57 3.41
CA LEU A 151 -7.72 15.39 4.18
C LEU A 151 -8.14 16.87 4.23
N ARG A 152 -8.56 17.43 3.08
CA ARG A 152 -9.03 18.82 3.00
C ARG A 152 -10.32 19.04 3.79
N SER A 153 -11.25 18.06 3.81
CA SER A 153 -12.48 18.17 4.60
C SER A 153 -12.24 18.17 6.11
N GLU A 154 -11.15 17.53 6.55
CA GLU A 154 -10.69 17.50 7.94
C GLU A 154 -9.71 18.64 8.28
N GLY A 155 -9.51 19.61 7.37
CA GLY A 155 -8.64 20.76 7.59
C GLY A 155 -7.15 20.45 7.53
N LEU A 156 -6.75 19.30 7.02
CA LEU A 156 -5.35 18.91 6.84
C LEU A 156 -4.76 19.54 5.56
N PRO A 157 -3.52 20.05 5.61
CA PRO A 157 -2.94 20.79 4.51
C PRO A 157 -2.57 19.87 3.35
N VAL A 158 -3.10 20.17 2.17
CA VAL A 158 -2.74 19.58 0.88
C VAL A 158 -2.57 20.70 -0.14
N VAL A 159 -1.67 20.55 -1.10
CA VAL A 159 -1.50 21.53 -2.19
C VAL A 159 -2.81 21.70 -2.98
N ASP A 160 -2.97 22.84 -3.63
CA ASP A 160 -4.11 23.04 -4.52
C ASP A 160 -4.04 22.12 -5.72
N TYR A 161 -5.20 21.64 -6.13
CA TYR A 161 -5.29 20.71 -7.25
C TYR A 161 -6.61 20.83 -8.02
N VAL A 162 -6.57 20.34 -9.25
CA VAL A 162 -7.72 20.12 -10.12
C VAL A 162 -7.73 18.64 -10.53
N TRP A 163 -8.91 18.08 -10.67
CA TRP A 163 -9.02 16.70 -11.14
C TRP A 163 -10.19 16.54 -12.12
N PHE A 164 -10.06 15.52 -12.97
CA PHE A 164 -11.10 15.10 -13.92
C PHE A 164 -10.81 13.66 -14.37
N THR A 165 -11.75 13.08 -15.11
CA THR A 165 -11.59 11.74 -15.68
C THR A 165 -10.93 11.81 -17.06
N ASP A 166 -10.31 10.70 -17.48
CA ASP A 166 -9.80 10.50 -18.84
C ASP A 166 -10.90 10.74 -19.89
N LYS A 167 -12.14 10.32 -19.62
CA LYS A 167 -13.31 10.56 -20.49
C LYS A 167 -13.60 12.05 -20.66
N GLN A 168 -13.53 12.83 -19.57
CA GLN A 168 -13.70 14.29 -19.64
C GLN A 168 -12.54 14.91 -20.44
N TRP A 169 -11.32 14.46 -20.22
CA TRP A 169 -10.14 14.88 -20.98
C TRP A 169 -10.30 14.64 -22.49
N TYR A 170 -10.67 13.43 -22.88
CA TYR A 170 -10.85 13.11 -24.31
C TYR A 170 -12.10 13.73 -24.94
N SER A 171 -13.10 14.08 -24.14
CA SER A 171 -14.32 14.73 -24.64
C SER A 171 -14.12 16.21 -24.96
N ASP A 172 -13.41 16.96 -24.10
CA ASP A 172 -13.18 18.40 -24.26
C ASP A 172 -11.87 18.82 -23.59
N ARG A 173 -10.77 18.73 -24.35
CA ARG A 173 -9.44 19.06 -23.88
C ARG A 173 -9.29 20.54 -23.50
N ASP A 174 -9.87 21.43 -24.31
CA ASP A 174 -9.76 22.86 -24.07
C ASP A 174 -10.48 23.29 -22.79
N ALA A 175 -11.65 22.75 -22.53
CA ALA A 175 -12.36 23.00 -21.28
C ALA A 175 -11.58 22.45 -20.06
N MET A 176 -10.91 21.29 -20.18
CA MET A 176 -10.10 20.74 -19.08
C MET A 176 -8.84 21.55 -18.84
N VAL A 177 -8.17 22.02 -19.89
CA VAL A 177 -7.02 22.93 -19.76
C VAL A 177 -7.45 24.25 -19.14
N ALA A 178 -8.53 24.86 -19.62
CA ALA A 178 -9.06 26.09 -19.04
C ALA A 178 -9.41 25.93 -17.54
N LYS A 179 -9.98 24.79 -17.14
CA LYS A 179 -10.27 24.45 -15.74
C LYS A 179 -9.00 24.41 -14.88
N VAL A 180 -7.89 23.94 -15.42
CA VAL A 180 -6.59 23.94 -14.72
C VAL A 180 -6.05 25.37 -14.60
N GLU A 181 -6.02 26.12 -15.71
CA GLU A 181 -5.48 27.49 -15.79
C GLU A 181 -6.30 28.51 -14.96
N ASP A 182 -7.58 28.24 -14.71
CA ASP A 182 -8.45 29.05 -13.83
C ASP A 182 -8.06 28.92 -12.35
N LYS A 183 -7.52 27.77 -11.94
CA LYS A 183 -7.23 27.46 -10.52
C LYS A 183 -5.76 27.38 -10.17
N LEU A 184 -4.91 27.03 -11.12
CA LEU A 184 -3.50 26.77 -10.87
C LEU A 184 -2.64 27.63 -11.81
N THR A 185 -1.49 28.06 -11.29
CA THR A 185 -0.45 28.73 -12.08
C THR A 185 0.65 27.73 -12.44
N TYR A 186 1.22 27.90 -13.64
CA TYR A 186 2.38 27.10 -14.03
C TYR A 186 3.64 27.46 -13.22
N PRO A 187 4.53 26.51 -12.98
CA PRO A 187 4.47 25.10 -13.36
C PRO A 187 3.52 24.27 -12.49
N VAL A 188 2.97 23.19 -13.06
CA VAL A 188 2.08 22.23 -12.39
C VAL A 188 2.61 20.80 -12.53
N ILE A 189 2.14 19.91 -11.66
CA ILE A 189 2.45 18.49 -11.70
C ILE A 189 1.20 17.71 -12.10
N VAL A 190 1.29 16.91 -13.15
CA VAL A 190 0.23 16.02 -13.62
C VAL A 190 0.54 14.60 -13.15
N LYS A 191 -0.46 13.93 -12.53
CA LYS A 191 -0.30 12.58 -11.99
C LYS A 191 -1.52 11.70 -12.34
N PRO A 192 -1.33 10.40 -12.63
CA PRO A 192 -2.38 9.40 -12.46
C PRO A 192 -2.82 9.36 -10.98
N ALA A 193 -4.12 9.23 -10.69
CA ALA A 193 -4.60 9.33 -9.32
C ALA A 193 -4.21 8.14 -8.44
N ASN A 194 -4.11 6.94 -9.00
CA ASN A 194 -4.02 5.66 -8.28
C ASN A 194 -2.79 4.82 -8.62
N LEU A 195 -1.67 5.46 -8.93
CA LEU A 195 -0.39 4.79 -9.16
C LEU A 195 0.69 5.31 -8.21
N GLY A 196 1.57 4.39 -7.81
CA GLY A 196 2.78 4.65 -7.03
C GLY A 196 4.03 4.83 -7.90
N SER A 197 5.19 4.91 -7.24
CA SER A 197 6.53 4.88 -7.85
C SER A 197 6.77 5.88 -8.99
N SER A 198 6.11 7.03 -8.94
CA SER A 198 6.25 8.12 -9.93
C SER A 198 5.89 7.75 -11.38
N VAL A 199 5.22 6.62 -11.62
CA VAL A 199 4.79 6.20 -12.95
C VAL A 199 3.75 7.16 -13.51
N GLY A 200 3.99 7.71 -14.70
CA GLY A 200 3.08 8.63 -15.39
C GLY A 200 3.03 10.04 -14.81
N ILE A 201 3.90 10.41 -13.86
CA ILE A 201 4.02 11.77 -13.33
C ILE A 201 4.81 12.62 -14.33
N SER A 202 4.33 13.84 -14.59
CA SER A 202 4.98 14.80 -15.46
C SER A 202 4.84 16.22 -14.92
N LYS A 203 5.92 17.02 -15.06
CA LYS A 203 5.90 18.48 -14.86
C LYS A 203 5.39 19.14 -16.13
N ALA A 204 4.57 20.18 -15.98
CA ALA A 204 4.13 21.02 -17.08
C ALA A 204 4.43 22.49 -16.74
N ALA A 205 5.21 23.16 -17.60
CA ALA A 205 5.63 24.53 -17.43
C ALA A 205 4.72 25.53 -18.17
N ASP A 206 3.89 25.02 -19.08
CA ASP A 206 3.00 25.78 -19.96
C ASP A 206 1.87 24.89 -20.48
N ARG A 207 0.98 25.49 -21.29
CA ARG A 207 -0.19 24.82 -21.86
C ARG A 207 0.17 23.61 -22.75
N GLU A 208 1.22 23.71 -23.55
CA GLU A 208 1.61 22.63 -24.47
C GLU A 208 2.13 21.42 -23.68
N SER A 209 3.01 21.62 -22.73
CA SER A 209 3.52 20.59 -21.85
C SER A 209 2.43 20.02 -20.93
N LEU A 210 1.42 20.79 -20.52
CA LEU A 210 0.25 20.32 -19.78
C LEU A 210 -0.55 19.31 -20.61
N ILE A 211 -0.82 19.62 -21.87
CA ILE A 211 -1.54 18.72 -22.79
C ILE A 211 -0.79 17.40 -22.95
N ALA A 212 0.52 17.46 -23.21
CA ALA A 212 1.35 16.28 -23.34
C ALA A 212 1.39 15.43 -22.05
N ALA A 213 1.47 16.08 -20.88
CA ALA A 213 1.46 15.43 -19.58
C ALA A 213 0.12 14.73 -19.29
N LEU A 214 -1.00 15.36 -19.65
CA LEU A 214 -2.34 14.77 -19.50
C LEU A 214 -2.55 13.56 -20.43
N ASP A 215 -2.09 13.66 -21.69
CA ASP A 215 -2.12 12.53 -22.61
C ASP A 215 -1.30 11.33 -22.10
N ASN A 216 -0.16 11.60 -21.48
CA ASN A 216 0.66 10.57 -20.87
C ASN A 216 -0.05 9.95 -19.65
N ALA A 217 -0.54 10.75 -18.72
CA ALA A 217 -1.19 10.28 -17.49
C ALA A 217 -2.49 9.48 -17.79
N ALA A 218 -3.26 9.89 -18.81
CA ALA A 218 -4.49 9.20 -19.22
C ALA A 218 -4.26 7.77 -19.76
N ARG A 219 -3.03 7.39 -20.10
CA ARG A 219 -2.68 6.01 -20.47
C ARG A 219 -2.64 5.06 -19.27
N PHE A 220 -2.52 5.61 -18.08
CA PHE A 220 -2.28 4.84 -16.85
C PHE A 220 -3.46 4.84 -15.89
N SER A 221 -4.33 5.85 -15.93
CA SER A 221 -5.43 5.98 -14.97
C SER A 221 -6.65 6.63 -15.61
N GLN A 222 -7.83 6.19 -15.16
CA GLN A 222 -9.10 6.82 -15.50
C GLN A 222 -9.33 8.17 -14.77
N ARG A 223 -8.56 8.44 -13.72
CA ARG A 223 -8.65 9.67 -12.91
C ARG A 223 -7.31 10.38 -12.96
N LEU A 224 -7.35 11.65 -13.32
CA LEU A 224 -6.18 12.50 -13.50
C LEU A 224 -6.22 13.63 -12.48
N ILE A 225 -5.09 13.90 -11.85
CA ILE A 225 -4.93 15.02 -10.92
C ILE A 225 -3.80 15.93 -11.42
N VAL A 226 -4.07 17.23 -11.39
CA VAL A 226 -3.10 18.29 -11.65
C VAL A 226 -2.92 19.08 -10.38
N GLU A 227 -1.71 19.21 -9.89
CA GLU A 227 -1.36 19.83 -8.62
C GLU A 227 -0.47 21.06 -8.81
N HIS A 228 -0.62 22.02 -7.91
CA HIS A 228 0.36 23.08 -7.77
C HIS A 228 1.75 22.48 -7.51
N MET A 229 2.75 22.94 -8.24
CA MET A 229 4.14 22.52 -8.05
C MET A 229 4.82 23.41 -7.01
N ILE A 230 5.40 22.78 -6.00
CA ILE A 230 6.28 23.47 -5.05
C ILE A 230 7.66 23.62 -5.69
N ASP A 231 8.17 24.86 -5.78
CA ASP A 231 9.42 25.15 -6.50
C ASP A 231 10.68 24.73 -5.72
N ASP A 232 10.75 25.09 -4.44
CA ASP A 232 11.86 24.71 -3.55
C ASP A 232 11.42 23.59 -2.62
N LEU A 233 11.20 22.42 -3.22
CA LEU A 233 10.60 21.28 -2.56
C LEU A 233 11.60 20.51 -1.71
N LYS A 234 11.31 20.40 -0.40
CA LYS A 234 11.93 19.44 0.51
C LYS A 234 10.92 18.33 0.83
N GLU A 235 11.25 17.08 0.48
CA GLU A 235 10.43 15.92 0.83
C GLU A 235 10.83 15.37 2.18
N ILE A 236 9.82 15.03 3.00
CA ILE A 236 10.00 14.40 4.30
C ILE A 236 9.03 13.25 4.44
N ASN A 237 9.53 12.10 4.88
CA ASN A 237 8.71 10.93 5.14
C ASN A 237 8.59 10.71 6.64
N CYS A 238 7.40 10.28 7.09
CA CYS A 238 7.16 9.90 8.47
C CYS A 238 6.29 8.64 8.50
N SER A 239 6.71 7.62 9.23
CA SER A 239 5.93 6.39 9.39
C SER A 239 5.03 6.49 10.61
N VAL A 240 3.84 5.86 10.53
CA VAL A 240 2.89 5.76 11.66
C VAL A 240 2.57 4.29 11.89
N LEU A 241 2.54 3.88 13.17
CA LEU A 241 2.28 2.51 13.62
C LEU A 241 1.17 2.51 14.67
N GLY A 242 0.15 1.68 14.50
CA GLY A 242 -0.95 1.53 15.44
C GLY A 242 -2.29 1.29 14.77
N ASP A 243 -3.33 1.93 15.29
CA ASP A 243 -4.66 2.04 14.68
C ASP A 243 -5.17 3.49 14.78
N ALA A 244 -6.39 3.76 14.33
CA ALA A 244 -6.92 5.11 14.30
C ALA A 244 -7.08 5.74 15.71
N ASP A 245 -7.25 4.93 16.76
CA ASP A 245 -7.46 5.38 18.13
C ASP A 245 -6.16 5.44 18.95
N ASP A 246 -5.18 4.57 18.63
CA ASP A 246 -3.91 4.46 19.36
C ASP A 246 -2.76 4.22 18.36
N HIS A 247 -2.01 5.28 18.09
CA HIS A 247 -0.89 5.25 17.14
C HIS A 247 0.27 6.12 17.59
N GLN A 248 1.43 5.85 17.03
CA GLN A 248 2.64 6.64 17.22
C GLN A 248 3.33 6.92 15.88
N SER A 249 3.97 8.08 15.79
CA SER A 249 4.75 8.49 14.62
C SER A 249 6.24 8.24 14.87
N SER A 250 6.95 7.77 13.85
CA SER A 250 8.39 7.59 13.84
C SER A 250 9.16 8.92 13.86
N VAL A 251 10.48 8.85 13.89
CA VAL A 251 11.32 9.97 13.43
C VAL A 251 11.08 10.25 11.95
N CYS A 252 11.37 11.49 11.52
CA CYS A 252 11.26 11.89 10.13
C CYS A 252 12.50 11.46 9.32
N GLU A 253 12.31 11.16 8.04
CA GLU A 253 13.35 10.91 7.05
C GLU A 253 13.34 11.99 5.98
N GLU A 254 14.52 12.43 5.55
CA GLU A 254 14.72 13.23 4.36
C GLU A 254 15.40 12.35 3.28
N PRO A 255 14.68 11.92 2.22
CA PRO A 255 15.32 11.27 1.08
C PRO A 255 16.18 12.28 0.34
N VAL A 256 17.48 11.97 0.14
CA VAL A 256 18.39 12.84 -0.63
C VAL A 256 18.18 12.60 -2.11
N ARG A 257 17.86 13.66 -2.84
CA ARG A 257 17.57 13.62 -4.28
C ARG A 257 18.83 13.86 -5.11
N SER A 258 18.91 13.19 -6.25
CA SER A 258 19.90 13.47 -7.30
C SER A 258 19.35 14.33 -8.45
N GLY A 259 18.07 14.79 -8.37
CA GLY A 259 17.40 15.58 -9.41
C GLY A 259 16.01 16.08 -8.99
N ASP A 260 15.31 16.80 -9.88
CA ASP A 260 14.00 17.44 -9.63
C ASP A 260 12.87 16.47 -9.25
N PHE A 261 12.96 15.21 -9.67
CA PHE A 261 12.06 14.12 -9.30
C PHE A 261 12.83 12.80 -9.16
N LEU A 262 12.55 12.03 -8.09
CA LEU A 262 12.98 10.65 -8.01
C LEU A 262 12.14 9.83 -9.01
N SER A 263 12.73 9.50 -10.17
CA SER A 263 12.11 8.56 -11.10
C SER A 263 12.05 7.15 -10.50
N TYR A 264 11.27 6.26 -11.12
CA TYR A 264 11.27 4.82 -10.77
C TYR A 264 12.70 4.25 -10.84
N GLU A 265 13.48 4.66 -11.84
CA GLU A 265 14.87 4.25 -12.02
C GLU A 265 15.77 4.77 -10.91
N ASP A 266 15.60 6.02 -10.46
CA ASP A 266 16.36 6.60 -9.34
C ASP A 266 16.01 5.93 -8.00
N LYS A 267 14.73 5.60 -7.79
CA LYS A 267 14.27 4.94 -6.56
C LYS A 267 14.80 3.50 -6.42
N TYR A 268 14.97 2.78 -7.54
CA TYR A 268 15.17 1.33 -7.52
C TYR A 268 16.37 0.84 -8.33
N MET A 269 16.90 1.61 -9.30
CA MET A 269 18.00 1.22 -10.18
C MET A 269 19.25 2.10 -10.04
N GLY A 270 19.16 3.24 -9.36
CA GLY A 270 20.21 4.23 -9.16
C GLY A 270 21.27 3.85 -8.13
N GLY A 271 22.02 2.78 -8.39
CA GLY A 271 23.18 2.39 -7.58
C GLY A 271 24.08 1.45 -8.35
N SER A 272 25.12 1.97 -8.99
CA SER A 272 26.28 1.13 -9.36
C SER A 272 26.81 0.47 -8.08
N PRO A 273 26.97 -0.87 -8.02
CA PRO A 273 27.48 -1.52 -6.83
C PRO A 273 28.90 -1.03 -6.56
N SER A 274 29.09 -0.28 -5.48
CA SER A 274 30.44 -0.08 -4.94
C SER A 274 30.96 -1.45 -4.56
N LYS A 275 32.16 -1.79 -5.04
CA LYS A 275 32.83 -3.05 -4.75
C LYS A 275 32.92 -3.22 -3.23
N GLY A 276 32.13 -4.13 -2.66
CA GLY A 276 32.22 -4.51 -1.24
C GLY A 276 30.91 -4.50 -0.46
N ALA A 277 29.76 -4.09 -1.02
CA ALA A 277 28.47 -4.19 -0.32
C ALA A 277 27.84 -5.58 -0.48
N PRO A 278 27.22 -6.17 0.57
CA PRO A 278 26.53 -7.44 0.45
C PRO A 278 25.35 -7.31 -0.53
N ALA A 279 25.16 -8.32 -1.39
CA ALA A 279 24.09 -8.42 -2.36
C ALA A 279 22.73 -8.48 -1.64
N GLY A 280 22.04 -7.34 -1.52
CA GLY A 280 20.77 -7.20 -0.80
C GLY A 280 20.23 -5.76 -0.82
N GLY A 281 20.71 -4.91 -1.75
CA GLY A 281 20.33 -3.51 -1.85
C GLY A 281 18.92 -3.31 -2.39
N GLY A 282 17.90 -3.49 -1.54
CA GLY A 282 16.63 -2.81 -1.64
C GLY A 282 16.80 -1.30 -1.37
N MET A 283 15.76 -0.58 -1.01
CA MET A 283 15.73 0.89 -0.76
C MET A 283 16.91 1.48 0.06
N GLN A 284 17.90 0.71 0.45
CA GLN A 284 19.14 1.15 1.11
C GLN A 284 20.14 1.85 0.17
N SER A 285 19.93 1.88 -1.14
CA SER A 285 20.89 2.47 -2.09
C SER A 285 20.71 3.97 -2.35
N SER A 286 19.57 4.56 -1.97
CA SER A 286 19.39 6.02 -2.02
C SER A 286 19.93 6.65 -0.74
N GLU A 287 20.73 7.69 -0.88
CA GLU A 287 21.23 8.49 0.24
C GLU A 287 20.02 9.09 0.97
N ARG A 288 19.96 8.91 2.30
CA ARG A 288 18.85 9.41 3.14
C ARG A 288 19.39 9.91 4.48
N ARG A 289 18.74 10.90 5.04
CA ARG A 289 19.04 11.40 6.39
C ARG A 289 17.94 10.91 7.36
N VAL A 290 18.33 10.10 8.34
CA VAL A 290 17.44 9.59 9.38
C VAL A 290 18.15 9.73 10.73
N PRO A 291 17.64 10.55 11.66
CA PRO A 291 16.54 11.52 11.50
C PRO A 291 16.84 12.61 10.48
N ALA A 292 15.79 13.18 9.86
CA ALA A 292 15.88 14.34 8.99
C ALA A 292 16.45 15.55 9.75
N ASP A 293 17.26 16.35 9.06
CA ASP A 293 17.77 17.62 9.60
C ASP A 293 16.69 18.71 9.50
N LEU A 294 15.89 18.82 10.57
CA LEU A 294 14.76 19.73 10.68
C LEU A 294 14.74 20.41 12.04
N PRO A 295 14.25 21.66 12.12
CA PRO A 295 13.91 22.27 13.40
C PRO A 295 12.94 21.36 14.20
N PRO A 296 13.10 21.26 15.55
CA PRO A 296 12.25 20.41 16.39
C PRO A 296 10.75 20.67 16.18
N GLU A 297 10.32 21.93 16.07
CA GLU A 297 8.93 22.32 15.84
C GLU A 297 8.40 21.81 14.51
N THR A 298 9.20 21.90 13.45
CA THR A 298 8.85 21.38 12.12
C THR A 298 8.71 19.87 12.14
N SER A 299 9.66 19.19 12.78
CA SER A 299 9.60 17.72 12.93
C SER A 299 8.36 17.27 13.70
N GLU A 300 8.04 17.94 14.81
CA GLU A 300 6.84 17.64 15.60
C GLU A 300 5.55 17.92 14.81
N ARG A 301 5.51 19.04 14.07
CA ARG A 301 4.38 19.37 13.19
C ARG A 301 4.14 18.30 12.12
N ILE A 302 5.21 17.79 11.47
CA ILE A 302 5.12 16.72 10.46
C ILE A 302 4.63 15.42 11.12
N ARG A 303 5.17 15.05 12.26
CA ARG A 303 4.76 13.85 12.98
C ARG A 303 3.29 13.90 13.40
N HIS A 304 2.81 15.05 13.83
CA HIS A 304 1.40 15.29 14.14
C HIS A 304 0.54 15.16 12.87
N LEU A 305 0.91 15.81 11.75
CA LEU A 305 0.18 15.71 10.48
C LEU A 305 0.14 14.27 9.94
N ALA A 306 1.23 13.52 10.11
CA ALA A 306 1.27 12.11 9.74
C ALA A 306 0.30 11.28 10.59
N GLY A 307 0.28 11.48 11.91
CA GLY A 307 -0.66 10.83 12.81
C GLY A 307 -2.12 11.16 12.49
N GLU A 308 -2.44 12.44 12.26
CA GLU A 308 -3.78 12.85 11.86
C GLU A 308 -4.20 12.28 10.50
N THR A 309 -3.29 12.23 9.52
CA THR A 309 -3.56 11.58 8.23
C THR A 309 -3.93 10.11 8.41
N PHE A 310 -3.16 9.40 9.23
CA PHE A 310 -3.39 8.00 9.57
C PHE A 310 -4.76 7.81 10.25
N ARG A 311 -5.10 8.67 11.20
CA ARG A 311 -6.35 8.64 11.94
C ARG A 311 -7.57 8.88 11.03
N VAL A 312 -7.58 9.96 10.25
CA VAL A 312 -8.75 10.34 9.43
C VAL A 312 -9.00 9.39 8.27
N LEU A 313 -7.96 8.73 7.77
CA LEU A 313 -8.08 7.67 6.77
C LEU A 313 -8.44 6.32 7.39
N SER A 314 -8.60 6.24 8.73
CA SER A 314 -8.88 5.00 9.47
C SER A 314 -7.85 3.90 9.21
N CYS A 315 -6.58 4.28 9.15
CA CYS A 315 -5.48 3.38 8.91
C CYS A 315 -5.22 2.44 10.10
N HIS A 316 -4.49 1.37 9.82
CA HIS A 316 -4.15 0.33 10.78
C HIS A 316 -2.83 -0.34 10.41
N GLY A 317 -2.07 -0.82 11.40
CA GLY A 317 -0.76 -1.43 11.17
C GLY A 317 0.31 -0.38 10.99
N VAL A 318 1.09 -0.46 9.91
CA VAL A 318 2.15 0.49 9.58
C VAL A 318 1.86 1.15 8.24
N SER A 319 1.99 2.48 8.19
CA SER A 319 1.94 3.26 6.94
C SER A 319 3.07 4.29 6.92
N ARG A 320 3.37 4.87 5.76
CA ARG A 320 4.30 6.00 5.64
C ARG A 320 3.59 7.15 4.94
N ILE A 321 3.65 8.29 5.56
CA ILE A 321 3.10 9.52 5.04
C ILE A 321 4.25 10.35 4.47
N ASP A 322 4.12 10.71 3.21
CA ASP A 322 5.08 11.51 2.48
C ASP A 322 4.60 12.96 2.46
N VAL A 323 5.43 13.86 2.97
CA VAL A 323 5.12 15.28 3.23
C VAL A 323 6.03 16.14 2.39
N MET A 324 5.51 17.26 1.91
CA MET A 324 6.25 18.29 1.17
C MET A 324 6.38 19.55 2.04
N ILE A 325 7.58 20.10 2.08
CA ILE A 325 7.85 21.45 2.64
C ILE A 325 8.16 22.37 1.49
N ASP A 326 7.48 23.52 1.43
CA ASP A 326 7.85 24.62 0.53
C ASP A 326 9.00 25.41 1.15
N GLY A 327 10.16 25.40 0.49
CA GLY A 327 11.35 26.13 0.97
C GLY A 327 11.21 27.64 0.93
N LYS A 328 10.23 28.19 0.16
CA LYS A 328 10.03 29.64 0.06
C LYS A 328 9.30 30.23 1.26
N ASP A 329 8.26 29.56 1.74
CA ASP A 329 7.39 30.09 2.80
C ASP A 329 7.31 29.19 4.02
N GLY A 330 7.90 27.99 3.98
CA GLY A 330 7.85 26.99 5.04
C GLY A 330 6.52 26.23 5.13
N GLY A 331 5.66 26.35 4.12
CA GLY A 331 4.39 25.63 4.04
C GLY A 331 4.59 24.11 4.07
N ILE A 332 3.80 23.39 4.86
CA ILE A 332 3.89 21.93 5.01
C ILE A 332 2.61 21.31 4.45
N TYR A 333 2.75 20.39 3.51
CA TYR A 333 1.63 19.77 2.80
C TYR A 333 1.76 18.25 2.77
N ILE A 334 0.65 17.52 3.00
CA ILE A 334 0.59 16.08 2.84
C ILE A 334 0.53 15.77 1.35
N ASN A 335 1.45 14.96 0.86
CA ASN A 335 1.53 14.55 -0.54
C ASN A 335 0.75 13.27 -0.79
N GLU A 336 1.16 12.17 -0.14
CA GLU A 336 0.55 10.85 -0.28
C GLU A 336 0.77 9.99 0.97
N ILE A 337 0.02 8.89 1.05
CA ILE A 337 0.21 7.83 2.04
C ILE A 337 0.54 6.52 1.32
N ASN A 338 1.51 5.79 1.86
CA ASN A 338 1.84 4.42 1.47
C ASN A 338 1.30 3.49 2.55
N THR A 339 0.26 2.73 2.23
CA THR A 339 -0.44 1.87 3.19
C THR A 339 0.30 0.55 3.45
N ILE A 340 1.21 0.17 2.57
CA ILE A 340 2.21 -0.89 2.77
C ILE A 340 3.57 -0.32 2.32
N PRO A 341 4.27 0.44 3.19
CA PRO A 341 5.49 1.12 2.78
C PRO A 341 6.62 0.14 2.47
N GLY A 342 7.52 0.52 1.56
CA GLY A 342 8.69 -0.28 1.21
C GLY A 342 9.47 -0.71 2.44
N SER A 343 9.82 -2.01 2.52
CA SER A 343 10.47 -2.64 3.68
C SER A 343 9.72 -2.39 5.02
N LEU A 344 8.40 -2.13 4.95
CA LEU A 344 7.54 -1.75 6.09
C LEU A 344 8.08 -0.56 6.90
N SER A 345 8.89 0.30 6.27
CA SER A 345 9.59 1.44 6.91
C SER A 345 10.38 1.07 8.16
N TYR A 346 10.87 -0.17 8.28
CA TYR A 346 11.51 -0.67 9.50
C TYR A 346 12.67 0.22 9.96
N TYR A 347 13.43 0.80 9.05
CA TYR A 347 14.59 1.65 9.35
C TYR A 347 14.19 2.95 10.10
N LEU A 348 12.98 3.48 9.86
CA LEU A 348 12.42 4.60 10.62
C LEU A 348 12.06 4.17 12.05
N TRP A 349 11.57 2.95 12.19
CA TRP A 349 11.23 2.39 13.49
C TRP A 349 12.46 2.03 14.31
N GLU A 350 13.52 1.48 13.69
CA GLU A 350 14.80 1.25 14.36
C GLU A 350 15.41 2.56 14.86
N ALA A 351 15.39 3.63 14.04
CA ALA A 351 15.80 4.96 14.46
C ALA A 351 14.90 5.57 15.55
N SER A 352 13.67 5.07 15.69
CA SER A 352 12.70 5.45 16.74
C SER A 352 12.75 4.52 17.95
N GLY A 353 13.70 3.56 18.02
CA GLY A 353 13.87 2.64 19.14
C GLY A 353 13.02 1.36 19.09
N ILE A 354 12.35 1.08 17.97
CA ILE A 354 11.57 -0.15 17.77
C ILE A 354 12.31 -1.04 16.76
N SER A 355 12.89 -2.15 17.22
CA SER A 355 13.58 -3.09 16.33
C SER A 355 12.66 -3.76 15.33
N PHE A 356 13.19 -4.19 14.19
CA PHE A 356 12.37 -4.84 13.15
C PHE A 356 11.62 -6.09 13.67
N PRO A 357 12.23 -6.99 14.47
CA PRO A 357 11.47 -8.09 15.09
C PRO A 357 10.31 -7.60 15.96
N LYS A 358 10.48 -6.51 16.70
CA LYS A 358 9.41 -5.92 17.52
C LYS A 358 8.32 -5.30 16.68
N LEU A 359 8.66 -4.68 15.55
CA LEU A 359 7.69 -4.17 14.57
C LEU A 359 6.82 -5.31 14.04
N MET A 360 7.43 -6.43 13.61
CA MET A 360 6.69 -7.59 13.12
C MET A 360 5.77 -8.21 14.17
N ASP A 361 6.26 -8.34 15.41
CA ASP A 361 5.45 -8.80 16.56
C ASP A 361 4.25 -7.86 16.78
N THR A 362 4.48 -6.54 16.74
CA THR A 362 3.42 -5.53 16.91
C THR A 362 2.35 -5.63 15.80
N LEU A 363 2.75 -5.80 14.55
CA LEU A 363 1.83 -5.95 13.41
C LEU A 363 0.94 -7.18 13.56
N VAL A 364 1.50 -8.31 14.00
CA VAL A 364 0.71 -9.52 14.31
C VAL A 364 -0.28 -9.26 15.43
N GLN A 365 0.13 -8.61 16.51
CA GLN A 365 -0.75 -8.32 17.65
C GLN A 365 -1.88 -7.35 17.28
N LEU A 366 -1.59 -6.34 16.46
CA LEU A 366 -2.59 -5.41 15.92
C LEU A 366 -3.62 -6.15 15.07
N ALA A 367 -3.19 -7.05 14.18
CA ALA A 367 -4.07 -7.87 13.35
C ALA A 367 -5.04 -8.73 14.18
N LEU A 368 -4.50 -9.41 15.19
CA LEU A 368 -5.28 -10.25 16.10
C LEU A 368 -6.24 -9.42 16.97
N ARG A 369 -5.83 -8.22 17.42
CA ARG A 369 -6.68 -7.28 18.18
C ARG A 369 -7.86 -6.84 17.30
N ARG A 370 -7.59 -6.35 16.09
CA ARG A 370 -8.63 -5.93 15.13
C ARG A 370 -9.64 -7.04 14.86
N LYS A 371 -9.17 -8.27 14.64
CA LYS A 371 -10.07 -9.41 14.42
C LYS A 371 -11.00 -9.64 15.61
N ARG A 372 -10.49 -9.64 16.84
CA ARG A 372 -11.32 -9.77 18.04
C ARG A 372 -12.38 -8.68 18.16
N ASP A 373 -12.04 -7.44 17.77
CA ASP A 373 -12.97 -6.31 17.82
C ASP A 373 -14.05 -6.40 16.73
N ILE A 374 -13.68 -6.89 15.54
CA ILE A 374 -14.62 -7.20 14.45
C ILE A 374 -15.57 -8.32 14.86
N ASP A 375 -15.08 -9.40 15.48
CA ASP A 375 -15.89 -10.55 15.88
C ASP A 375 -16.95 -10.22 16.95
N ARG A 376 -16.81 -9.09 17.64
CA ARG A 376 -17.83 -8.57 18.57
C ARG A 376 -18.98 -7.84 17.86
N LYS A 377 -18.86 -7.58 16.56
CA LYS A 377 -19.89 -6.88 15.77
C LYS A 377 -20.87 -7.87 15.18
N THR A 378 -22.09 -7.42 14.94
CA THR A 378 -23.16 -8.24 14.36
C THR A 378 -23.20 -8.02 12.85
N PHE A 379 -22.86 -9.05 12.08
CA PHE A 379 -22.90 -9.02 10.62
C PHE A 379 -24.09 -9.78 10.02
N THR A 380 -24.66 -10.73 10.78
CA THR A 380 -25.78 -11.55 10.32
C THR A 380 -26.83 -11.66 11.42
N TYR A 381 -28.07 -11.84 11.03
CA TYR A 381 -29.15 -12.20 11.95
C TYR A 381 -29.57 -13.62 11.67
N ASP A 382 -29.69 -14.43 12.70
CA ASP A 382 -30.21 -15.82 12.63
C ASP A 382 -31.74 -15.83 12.50
N ARG A 383 -32.25 -15.06 11.52
CA ARG A 383 -33.68 -14.96 11.20
C ARG A 383 -33.88 -15.08 9.69
N ASN A 384 -34.63 -16.08 9.29
CA ASN A 384 -35.09 -16.20 7.92
C ASN A 384 -36.39 -15.42 7.73
N ILE A 385 -36.32 -14.21 7.13
CA ILE A 385 -37.49 -13.37 6.87
C ILE A 385 -38.53 -14.03 5.94
N PHE A 386 -38.12 -15.02 5.14
CA PHE A 386 -39.04 -15.76 4.25
C PHE A 386 -39.93 -16.76 5.02
N THR A 387 -39.61 -17.07 6.27
CA THR A 387 -40.44 -17.93 7.15
C THR A 387 -41.44 -17.11 7.96
N LEU A 388 -41.36 -15.76 7.96
CA LEU A 388 -42.31 -14.91 8.66
C LEU A 388 -43.60 -14.83 7.85
N THR A 389 -44.55 -15.68 8.13
CA THR A 389 -45.92 -15.62 7.60
C THR A 389 -46.58 -14.33 8.09
N GLY A 390 -46.74 -13.33 7.23
CA GLY A 390 -47.57 -12.12 7.49
C GLY A 390 -46.93 -10.75 7.34
N GLY A 391 -45.67 -10.63 6.92
CA GLY A 391 -44.92 -9.36 6.98
C GLY A 391 -44.59 -8.64 5.68
N ALA A 392 -44.81 -9.19 4.52
CA ALA A 392 -44.52 -8.51 3.23
C ALA A 392 -45.81 -7.98 2.59
N LYS A 393 -46.32 -6.84 3.03
CA LYS A 393 -47.18 -6.00 2.22
C LYS A 393 -46.33 -5.30 1.14
N GLY A 394 -46.08 -6.01 0.04
CA GLY A 394 -45.35 -5.47 -1.11
C GLY A 394 -45.22 -6.59 -2.12
N GLY A 395 -46.19 -6.70 -3.05
CA GLY A 395 -46.31 -7.79 -3.99
C GLY A 395 -45.11 -7.87 -4.95
N MET A 396 -44.12 -8.69 -4.67
CA MET A 396 -43.25 -9.25 -5.68
C MET A 396 -43.73 -10.65 -6.00
N LYS A 397 -44.48 -10.81 -7.10
CA LYS A 397 -44.81 -12.11 -7.65
C LYS A 397 -43.53 -12.68 -8.26
N PHE A 398 -42.92 -13.65 -7.59
CA PHE A 398 -41.90 -14.48 -8.21
C PHE A 398 -42.62 -15.42 -9.21
N HIS A 399 -42.38 -15.24 -10.49
CA HIS A 399 -42.78 -16.22 -11.49
C HIS A 399 -41.95 -17.51 -11.25
N LYS A 400 -42.68 -18.64 -11.24
CA LYS A 400 -42.12 -19.99 -11.18
C LYS A 400 -41.30 -20.31 -12.42
#